data_ee5ffed7fdcce27c32e9ccdc8d4b1117
#
_entry.id   ee5ffed7fdcce27c32e9ccdc8d4b1117
#
_cell.length_a   1.000
_cell.length_b   1.000
_cell.length_c   1.000
_cell.angle_alpha   90.00
_cell.angle_beta   90.00
_cell.angle_gamma   90.00
#
_symmetry.space_group_name_H-M   'P 1'
#
loop_
_entity.id
_entity.type
_entity.pdbx_description
1 polymer ?
#
loop_
_entity_poly.entity_id
_entity_poly.type
_entity_poly.pdbx_seq_one_letter_code
_entity_poly.pdbx_strand_id
1 'polypeptide(L)'
;MSRLLFRCAVVVAVLVLLSGAHGFAQGKLKVGDVRPYRAETPHPYPLGTEARPVVWTDTVISPGAEFVRVHFKNVNLAPGDYLTVSSPDGLQTWTYTGRGPQNDGAIWAFAVDGDTAVVQIHGGRGAGHGYEIDAVGHGTVGLGPKNGPIPEMVCGTDDRENIACHPEASAASNPTARLLFASGGQMFLCTGELIAGSNASTLITNNHCISTQTETSSLQAKFNFQTNTCAGGGNAATTDYAGGTFLKTNSEKKKGNRGGLDYTLLTLQGNPEGTWGEIQATTKSVAVGDLIWFIQHGGGNQKKIGFWEGAVGGTRCKVDTINATYGFAASGSQTGYGCDSEGGSSGSAITDPNTGHAIALHHYGGVGSNPCLNSGTAFSRICADAGTLLSCVSN
;
A
#
# COMPACT_ATOMS: atom_id res chain seq x y z
N MET A 1 -75.35 -29.91 -26.62
CA MET A 1 -74.13 -30.37 -25.92
C MET A 1 -72.91 -29.82 -26.63
N SER A 2 -72.44 -28.67 -26.22
CA SER A 2 -71.29 -27.96 -26.80
C SER A 2 -70.14 -28.00 -25.85
N ARG A 3 -69.00 -28.55 -26.25
CA ARG A 3 -67.74 -28.58 -25.45
C ARG A 3 -66.90 -27.39 -25.84
N LEU A 4 -66.71 -26.47 -24.86
CA LEU A 4 -65.82 -25.35 -24.96
C LEU A 4 -64.40 -25.86 -24.61
N LEU A 5 -63.45 -25.75 -25.54
CA LEU A 5 -62.05 -26.01 -25.34
C LEU A 5 -61.37 -24.70 -24.93
N PHE A 6 -60.91 -24.64 -23.68
CA PHE A 6 -60.07 -23.57 -23.18
C PHE A 6 -58.60 -23.86 -23.59
N ARG A 7 -58.02 -23.00 -24.43
CA ARG A 7 -56.57 -23.01 -24.72
C ARG A 7 -55.87 -22.09 -23.72
N CYS A 8 -55.13 -22.68 -22.78
CA CYS A 8 -54.15 -21.94 -21.96
C CYS A 8 -52.92 -21.62 -22.80
N ALA A 9 -52.68 -20.35 -23.07
CA ALA A 9 -51.42 -19.86 -23.61
C ALA A 9 -50.46 -19.62 -22.43
N VAL A 10 -49.40 -20.43 -22.34
CA VAL A 10 -48.31 -20.22 -21.41
C VAL A 10 -47.36 -19.18 -22.01
N VAL A 11 -47.34 -17.98 -21.46
CA VAL A 11 -46.36 -16.96 -21.80
C VAL A 11 -45.11 -17.23 -20.95
N VAL A 12 -44.05 -17.78 -21.56
CA VAL A 12 -42.74 -17.90 -20.96
C VAL A 12 -42.03 -16.54 -21.06
N ALA A 13 -42.02 -15.79 -20.00
CA ALA A 13 -41.20 -14.59 -19.90
C ALA A 13 -39.72 -15.00 -19.70
N VAL A 14 -38.92 -14.89 -20.75
CA VAL A 14 -37.45 -15.02 -20.65
C VAL A 14 -36.91 -13.76 -19.99
N LEU A 15 -36.61 -13.84 -18.69
CA LEU A 15 -35.82 -12.83 -18.00
C LEU A 15 -34.37 -12.96 -18.49
N VAL A 16 -33.95 -12.10 -19.40
CA VAL A 16 -32.55 -11.91 -19.74
C VAL A 16 -31.90 -11.13 -18.56
N LEU A 17 -31.26 -11.85 -17.67
CA LEU A 17 -30.38 -11.25 -16.67
C LEU A 17 -29.16 -10.67 -17.40
N LEU A 18 -29.18 -9.37 -17.65
CA LEU A 18 -28.01 -8.59 -18.03
C LEU A 18 -27.08 -8.56 -16.78
N SER A 19 -26.25 -9.58 -16.63
CA SER A 19 -25.10 -9.53 -15.74
C SER A 19 -24.10 -8.55 -16.33
N GLY A 20 -24.27 -7.26 -16.02
CA GLY A 20 -23.22 -6.29 -16.26
C GLY A 20 -21.97 -6.75 -15.50
N ALA A 21 -20.89 -7.06 -16.21
CA ALA A 21 -19.59 -7.28 -15.61
C ALA A 21 -19.20 -6.01 -14.86
N HIS A 22 -19.41 -6.00 -13.56
CA HIS A 22 -18.91 -4.97 -12.69
C HIS A 22 -17.42 -5.26 -12.49
N GLY A 23 -16.54 -4.48 -13.12
CA GLY A 23 -15.14 -4.46 -12.77
C GLY A 23 -15.05 -4.17 -11.28
N PHE A 24 -14.48 -5.08 -10.52
CA PHE A 24 -14.24 -4.88 -9.11
C PHE A 24 -13.02 -3.96 -8.97
N ALA A 25 -13.19 -2.82 -8.26
CA ALA A 25 -12.04 -2.10 -7.76
C ALA A 25 -11.21 -3.11 -6.95
N GLN A 26 -9.92 -3.26 -7.26
CA GLN A 26 -9.02 -4.00 -6.39
C GLN A 26 -9.02 -3.24 -5.06
N GLY A 27 -9.69 -3.79 -4.05
CA GLY A 27 -9.69 -3.22 -2.72
C GLY A 27 -8.30 -3.34 -2.10
N LYS A 28 -7.97 -2.42 -1.20
CA LYS A 28 -6.79 -2.58 -0.32
C LYS A 28 -6.81 -3.97 0.32
N LEU A 29 -5.67 -4.65 0.33
CA LEU A 29 -5.54 -6.01 0.86
C LEU A 29 -5.64 -6.01 2.39
N LYS A 30 -6.73 -6.55 2.94
CA LYS A 30 -6.86 -6.72 4.39
C LYS A 30 -5.89 -7.79 4.89
N VAL A 31 -5.13 -7.47 5.96
CA VAL A 31 -4.15 -8.38 6.57
C VAL A 31 -4.28 -8.48 8.10
N GLY A 32 -5.26 -7.83 8.70
CA GLY A 32 -5.49 -7.90 10.13
C GLY A 32 -6.62 -7.01 10.61
N ASP A 33 -6.82 -7.01 11.91
CA ASP A 33 -7.81 -6.21 12.63
C ASP A 33 -7.14 -5.37 13.71
N VAL A 34 -7.72 -4.21 14.02
CA VAL A 34 -7.33 -3.41 15.19
C VAL A 34 -8.16 -3.86 16.37
N ARG A 35 -7.51 -4.27 17.46
CA ARG A 35 -8.16 -4.74 18.70
C ARG A 35 -7.88 -3.80 19.84
N PRO A 36 -8.84 -3.51 20.73
CA PRO A 36 -8.59 -2.78 21.96
C PRO A 36 -7.52 -3.48 22.80
N TYR A 37 -6.61 -2.71 23.36
CA TYR A 37 -5.62 -3.16 24.33
C TYR A 37 -5.49 -2.11 25.42
N ARG A 38 -5.00 -2.47 26.60
CA ARG A 38 -4.79 -1.50 27.67
C ARG A 38 -3.54 -1.85 28.47
N ALA A 39 -2.57 -0.98 28.39
CA ALA A 39 -1.41 -0.92 29.28
C ALA A 39 -0.97 0.55 29.36
N GLU A 40 -0.33 0.91 30.45
CA GLU A 40 0.21 2.26 30.65
C GLU A 40 1.43 2.23 31.55
N THR A 41 2.34 3.15 31.35
CA THR A 41 3.43 3.39 32.29
C THR A 41 2.92 4.09 33.55
N PRO A 42 3.63 4.04 34.67
CA PRO A 42 3.47 5.06 35.72
C PRO A 42 3.71 6.47 35.15
N HIS A 43 3.01 7.48 35.68
CA HIS A 43 3.14 8.88 35.27
C HIS A 43 3.61 9.74 36.45
N PRO A 44 4.88 10.17 36.49
CA PRO A 44 5.96 9.93 35.54
C PRO A 44 6.46 8.47 35.59
N TYR A 45 7.12 8.02 34.50
CA TYR A 45 7.80 6.73 34.50
C TYR A 45 9.08 6.79 35.37
N PRO A 46 9.58 5.60 35.84
CA PRO A 46 10.73 5.55 36.75
C PRO A 46 11.99 6.18 36.19
N LEU A 47 12.84 6.72 37.09
CA LEU A 47 14.16 7.17 36.74
C LEU A 47 15.12 5.99 36.59
N GLY A 48 16.00 6.07 35.60
CA GLY A 48 17.03 5.09 35.34
C GLY A 48 18.38 5.47 35.92
N THR A 49 19.32 4.56 35.80
CA THR A 49 20.75 4.78 36.09
C THR A 49 21.58 4.22 34.93
N GLU A 50 22.87 4.58 34.86
CA GLU A 50 23.77 3.99 33.85
C GLU A 50 23.81 2.46 33.91
N ALA A 51 23.71 1.88 35.13
CA ALA A 51 23.65 0.44 35.33
C ALA A 51 22.30 -0.20 34.99
N ARG A 52 21.23 0.60 34.87
CA ARG A 52 19.87 0.18 34.52
C ARG A 52 19.27 1.15 33.52
N PRO A 53 19.65 1.06 32.24
CA PRO A 53 19.17 1.98 31.22
C PRO A 53 17.72 1.69 30.81
N VAL A 54 17.20 0.46 31.02
CA VAL A 54 15.79 0.11 30.81
C VAL A 54 15.03 0.39 32.09
N VAL A 55 14.10 1.34 32.04
CA VAL A 55 13.35 1.81 33.21
C VAL A 55 11.91 1.28 33.28
N TRP A 56 11.38 0.84 32.15
CA TRP A 56 10.06 0.24 32.03
C TRP A 56 10.03 -0.82 30.95
N THR A 57 9.27 -1.89 31.13
CA THR A 57 9.06 -2.95 30.14
C THR A 57 7.62 -3.43 30.21
N ASP A 58 6.96 -3.43 29.05
CA ASP A 58 5.68 -4.11 28.82
C ASP A 58 5.89 -5.21 27.77
N THR A 59 5.15 -6.31 27.92
CA THR A 59 5.02 -7.35 26.91
C THR A 59 3.61 -7.35 26.38
N VAL A 60 3.46 -6.98 25.13
CA VAL A 60 2.18 -6.92 24.43
C VAL A 60 1.97 -8.22 23.68
N ILE A 61 0.96 -9.00 24.08
CA ILE A 61 0.64 -10.29 23.49
C ILE A 61 -0.72 -10.20 22.79
N SER A 62 -0.77 -10.62 21.53
CA SER A 62 -1.99 -10.76 20.73
C SER A 62 -2.09 -12.20 20.21
N PRO A 63 -2.59 -13.15 21.01
CA PRO A 63 -2.48 -14.58 20.74
C PRO A 63 -2.99 -14.97 19.36
N GLY A 64 -2.18 -15.73 18.61
CA GLY A 64 -2.47 -16.19 17.25
C GLY A 64 -2.29 -15.13 16.17
N ALA A 65 -1.71 -13.97 16.49
CA ALA A 65 -1.34 -13.00 15.47
C ALA A 65 -0.10 -13.46 14.69
N GLU A 66 -0.11 -13.22 13.39
CA GLU A 66 1.05 -13.40 12.50
C GLU A 66 2.03 -12.20 12.57
N PHE A 67 1.53 -11.03 12.98
CA PHE A 67 2.31 -9.85 13.35
C PHE A 67 1.54 -9.01 14.35
N VAL A 68 2.25 -8.21 15.14
CA VAL A 68 1.69 -7.24 16.08
C VAL A 68 2.15 -5.83 15.72
N ARG A 69 1.23 -4.85 15.75
CA ARG A 69 1.53 -3.43 15.74
C ARG A 69 0.95 -2.79 16.98
N VAL A 70 1.75 -2.10 17.76
CA VAL A 70 1.29 -1.42 18.99
C VAL A 70 0.88 0.01 18.66
N HIS A 71 -0.29 0.42 19.12
CA HIS A 71 -0.73 1.81 19.07
C HIS A 71 -0.60 2.46 20.45
N PHE A 72 0.13 3.55 20.47
CA PHE A 72 0.34 4.38 21.65
C PHE A 72 -0.39 5.71 21.52
N LYS A 73 -0.84 6.22 22.67
CA LYS A 73 -1.32 7.59 22.83
C LYS A 73 -0.65 8.23 24.05
N ASN A 74 -0.77 9.56 24.15
CA ASN A 74 -0.19 10.35 25.23
C ASN A 74 1.32 10.13 25.45
N VAL A 75 2.02 9.72 24.37
CA VAL A 75 3.47 9.55 24.43
C VAL A 75 4.14 10.89 24.69
N ASN A 76 4.94 10.97 25.75
CA ASN A 76 5.76 12.13 26.07
C ASN A 76 6.98 11.69 26.87
N LEU A 77 8.07 11.43 26.14
CA LEU A 77 9.34 11.01 26.71
C LEU A 77 10.21 12.23 27.03
N ALA A 78 10.98 12.14 28.12
CA ALA A 78 11.94 13.18 28.49
C ALA A 78 13.05 13.31 27.42
N PRO A 79 13.66 14.49 27.26
CA PRO A 79 14.78 14.68 26.35
C PRO A 79 15.93 13.68 26.62
N GLY A 80 16.33 12.95 25.57
CA GLY A 80 17.37 11.94 25.64
C GLY A 80 16.88 10.53 26.01
N ASP A 81 15.63 10.38 26.43
CA ASP A 81 15.00 9.09 26.62
C ASP A 81 14.34 8.61 25.32
N TYR A 82 14.18 7.30 25.18
CA TYR A 82 13.56 6.71 23.99
C TYR A 82 12.76 5.45 24.32
N LEU A 83 11.79 5.18 23.45
CA LEU A 83 10.95 4.00 23.47
C LEU A 83 11.43 3.04 22.40
N THR A 84 11.56 1.74 22.72
CA THR A 84 11.73 0.69 21.72
C THR A 84 10.52 -0.22 21.66
N VAL A 85 10.22 -0.69 20.46
CA VAL A 85 9.29 -1.78 20.21
C VAL A 85 10.03 -2.85 19.43
N SER A 86 10.11 -4.06 19.97
CA SER A 86 10.90 -5.13 19.38
C SER A 86 10.19 -6.47 19.38
N SER A 87 10.63 -7.39 18.50
CA SER A 87 10.35 -8.81 18.63
C SER A 87 11.00 -9.39 19.88
N PRO A 88 10.52 -10.51 20.45
CA PRO A 88 11.09 -11.12 21.66
C PRO A 88 12.56 -11.51 21.52
N ASP A 89 13.03 -11.84 20.31
CA ASP A 89 14.42 -12.17 19.99
C ASP A 89 15.29 -10.93 19.72
N GLY A 90 14.69 -9.73 19.65
CA GLY A 90 15.36 -8.47 19.38
C GLY A 90 15.81 -8.27 17.93
N LEU A 91 15.53 -9.20 17.01
CA LEU A 91 15.93 -9.10 15.60
C LEU A 91 15.20 -7.99 14.86
N GLN A 92 13.98 -7.67 15.28
CA GLN A 92 13.22 -6.53 14.81
C GLN A 92 13.10 -5.53 15.96
N THR A 93 13.69 -4.34 15.81
CA THR A 93 13.65 -3.29 16.83
C THR A 93 13.52 -1.91 16.20
N TRP A 94 12.55 -1.15 16.66
CA TRP A 94 12.31 0.24 16.25
C TRP A 94 12.34 1.16 17.45
N THR A 95 12.87 2.37 17.24
CA THR A 95 13.07 3.38 18.27
C THR A 95 12.22 4.62 18.00
N TYR A 96 11.60 5.13 19.05
CA TYR A 96 10.77 6.33 19.05
C TYR A 96 11.22 7.29 20.14
N THR A 97 11.18 8.60 19.88
CA THR A 97 11.61 9.63 20.80
C THR A 97 10.55 10.71 21.00
N GLY A 98 10.66 11.48 22.07
CA GLY A 98 9.82 12.64 22.33
C GLY A 98 8.32 12.30 22.37
N ARG A 99 7.56 12.84 21.44
CA ARG A 99 6.12 12.63 21.29
C ARG A 99 5.75 11.83 20.03
N GLY A 100 6.72 11.09 19.50
CA GLY A 100 6.54 10.27 18.29
C GLY A 100 6.71 11.02 16.97
N PRO A 101 6.58 10.32 15.83
CA PRO A 101 6.89 10.85 14.49
C PRO A 101 6.10 12.11 14.11
N GLN A 102 4.84 12.23 14.54
CA GLN A 102 3.97 13.37 14.26
C GLN A 102 4.05 14.47 15.35
N ASN A 103 4.82 14.24 16.41
CA ASN A 103 4.92 15.11 17.57
C ASN A 103 3.58 15.43 18.27
N ASP A 104 2.59 14.57 18.13
CA ASP A 104 1.24 14.69 18.70
C ASP A 104 0.98 13.76 19.88
N GLY A 105 1.91 12.84 20.14
CA GLY A 105 1.81 11.85 21.23
C GLY A 105 1.11 10.56 20.79
N ALA A 106 0.78 10.39 19.52
CA ALA A 106 0.25 9.15 18.96
C ALA A 106 1.32 8.44 18.12
N ILE A 107 1.44 7.12 18.29
CA ILE A 107 2.40 6.30 17.52
C ILE A 107 1.71 4.99 17.13
N TRP A 108 1.63 4.68 15.87
CA TRP A 108 1.55 3.32 15.39
C TRP A 108 2.98 2.79 15.23
N ALA A 109 3.43 1.94 16.14
CA ALA A 109 4.75 1.31 16.01
C ALA A 109 4.80 0.47 14.73
N PHE A 110 5.99 0.32 14.16
CA PHE A 110 6.19 -0.60 13.04
C PHE A 110 5.95 -2.03 13.50
N ALA A 111 5.45 -2.86 12.57
CA ALA A 111 5.07 -4.22 12.87
C ALA A 111 6.26 -5.08 13.30
N VAL A 112 6.05 -5.92 14.32
CA VAL A 112 6.92 -7.05 14.65
C VAL A 112 6.23 -8.35 14.24
N ASP A 113 6.97 -9.29 13.69
CA ASP A 113 6.45 -10.59 13.31
C ASP A 113 6.13 -11.43 14.56
N GLY A 114 5.13 -12.31 14.43
CA GLY A 114 4.62 -13.13 15.53
C GLY A 114 3.57 -12.41 16.38
N ASP A 115 3.21 -13.03 17.49
CA ASP A 115 2.09 -12.62 18.35
C ASP A 115 2.49 -11.76 19.55
N THR A 116 3.78 -11.43 19.70
CA THR A 116 4.34 -10.77 20.88
C THR A 116 5.26 -9.61 20.50
N ALA A 117 5.04 -8.46 21.10
CA ALA A 117 5.92 -7.30 21.04
C ALA A 117 6.45 -6.93 22.42
N VAL A 118 7.74 -6.63 22.54
CA VAL A 118 8.38 -6.12 23.76
C VAL A 118 8.53 -4.61 23.62
N VAL A 119 7.98 -3.88 24.59
CA VAL A 119 7.97 -2.42 24.63
C VAL A 119 8.83 -1.96 25.81
N GLN A 120 9.84 -1.11 25.55
CA GLN A 120 10.74 -0.66 26.62
C GLN A 120 10.98 0.84 26.55
N ILE A 121 10.98 1.50 27.74
CA ILE A 121 11.53 2.85 27.87
C ILE A 121 12.98 2.74 28.33
N HIS A 122 13.86 3.45 27.65
CA HIS A 122 15.28 3.55 27.91
C HIS A 122 15.66 4.99 28.33
N GLY A 123 16.56 5.11 29.31
CA GLY A 123 17.08 6.39 29.77
C GLY A 123 16.63 6.72 31.19
N GLY A 124 15.55 7.44 31.37
CA GLY A 124 15.04 7.81 32.70
C GLY A 124 15.86 8.89 33.38
N ARG A 125 16.44 9.82 32.61
CA ARG A 125 17.19 10.99 33.13
C ARG A 125 16.28 12.16 33.49
N GLY A 126 15.02 12.11 33.09
CA GLY A 126 14.03 13.15 33.32
C GLY A 126 12.66 12.59 33.69
N ALA A 127 11.79 13.46 34.18
CA ALA A 127 10.41 13.13 34.53
C ALA A 127 9.48 13.21 33.30
N GLY A 128 9.59 12.25 32.40
CA GLY A 128 8.65 12.13 31.27
C GLY A 128 7.31 11.52 31.70
N HIS A 129 6.24 11.79 30.94
CA HIS A 129 4.93 11.20 31.18
C HIS A 129 4.94 9.68 30.94
N GLY A 130 5.55 9.24 29.83
CA GLY A 130 5.53 7.86 29.35
C GLY A 130 4.57 7.65 28.21
N TYR A 131 3.75 6.59 28.27
CA TYR A 131 2.77 6.27 27.23
C TYR A 131 1.55 5.54 27.82
N GLU A 132 0.50 5.51 27.03
CA GLU A 132 -0.63 4.59 27.15
C GLU A 132 -0.71 3.75 25.86
N ILE A 133 -0.97 2.44 25.96
CA ILE A 133 -1.31 1.57 24.83
C ILE A 133 -2.83 1.41 24.84
N ASP A 134 -3.52 1.77 23.77
CA ASP A 134 -4.98 1.68 23.67
C ASP A 134 -5.46 0.68 22.60
N ALA A 135 -4.57 0.27 21.69
CA ALA A 135 -4.91 -0.72 20.67
C ALA A 135 -3.69 -1.52 20.19
N VAL A 136 -3.98 -2.66 19.61
CA VAL A 136 -3.00 -3.45 18.84
C VAL A 136 -3.58 -3.81 17.47
N GLY A 137 -2.75 -3.73 16.44
CA GLY A 137 -2.98 -4.37 15.16
C GLY A 137 -2.66 -5.86 15.30
N HIS A 138 -3.69 -6.70 15.16
CA HIS A 138 -3.60 -8.15 15.14
C HIS A 138 -3.53 -8.63 13.70
N GLY A 139 -2.35 -9.01 13.26
CA GLY A 139 -2.14 -9.56 11.92
C GLY A 139 -2.76 -10.94 11.77
N THR A 140 -3.57 -11.14 10.74
CA THR A 140 -4.16 -12.44 10.39
C THR A 140 -3.45 -13.11 9.23
N VAL A 141 -2.53 -12.40 8.60
CA VAL A 141 -1.72 -12.85 7.47
C VAL A 141 -0.30 -12.33 7.69
N GLY A 142 0.69 -13.22 7.67
CA GLY A 142 2.10 -12.84 7.87
C GLY A 142 2.61 -11.81 6.87
N LEU A 143 3.54 -10.97 7.30
CA LEU A 143 4.15 -9.92 6.48
C LEU A 143 5.39 -10.40 5.71
N GLY A 144 5.82 -11.63 5.94
CA GLY A 144 6.90 -12.30 5.20
C GLY A 144 6.48 -12.75 3.80
N PRO A 145 7.42 -13.34 3.04
CA PRO A 145 7.11 -13.97 1.76
C PRO A 145 6.04 -15.04 1.91
N LYS A 146 5.07 -15.05 1.01
CA LYS A 146 4.00 -16.04 1.00
C LYS A 146 4.21 -17.05 -0.11
N ASN A 147 3.95 -18.32 0.19
CA ASN A 147 3.95 -19.39 -0.79
C ASN A 147 2.51 -19.54 -1.34
N GLY A 148 2.34 -19.24 -2.60
CA GLY A 148 1.09 -19.42 -3.34
C GLY A 148 0.41 -18.10 -3.74
N PRO A 149 -0.36 -18.10 -4.84
CA PRO A 149 -1.06 -16.93 -5.32
C PRO A 149 -2.21 -16.58 -4.37
N ILE A 150 -2.37 -15.28 -4.06
CA ILE A 150 -3.63 -14.72 -3.57
C ILE A 150 -4.36 -14.25 -4.83
N PRO A 151 -5.36 -15.00 -5.35
CA PRO A 151 -5.91 -14.71 -6.66
C PRO A 151 -6.70 -13.40 -6.61
N GLU A 152 -6.34 -12.44 -7.46
CA GLU A 152 -7.29 -11.39 -7.87
C GLU A 152 -7.31 -11.21 -9.37
N MET A 153 -6.18 -11.11 -10.05
CA MET A 153 -6.14 -10.90 -11.51
C MET A 153 -4.87 -11.50 -12.13
N VAL A 154 -4.56 -12.72 -11.74
CA VAL A 154 -3.56 -13.53 -12.44
C VAL A 154 -4.29 -14.23 -13.60
N CYS A 155 -3.91 -13.89 -14.82
CA CYS A 155 -4.51 -14.46 -16.03
C CYS A 155 -3.68 -15.62 -16.56
N GLY A 156 -4.16 -16.82 -16.28
CA GLY A 156 -3.42 -18.04 -16.58
C GLY A 156 -2.45 -18.40 -15.47
N THR A 157 -1.17 -18.39 -15.75
CA THR A 157 -0.10 -18.62 -14.77
C THR A 157 0.47 -17.27 -14.32
N ASP A 158 0.76 -17.10 -13.02
CA ASP A 158 1.47 -15.90 -12.52
C ASP A 158 2.83 -15.78 -13.22
N ASP A 159 2.95 -14.82 -14.12
CA ASP A 159 4.15 -14.56 -14.91
C ASP A 159 4.94 -13.35 -14.39
N ARG A 160 4.57 -12.81 -13.24
CA ARG A 160 5.35 -11.75 -12.56
C ARG A 160 6.66 -12.31 -12.05
N GLU A 161 7.75 -11.65 -12.39
CA GLU A 161 9.08 -12.05 -11.98
C GLU A 161 9.56 -11.29 -10.73
N ASN A 162 10.51 -11.87 -10.00
CA ASN A 162 11.20 -11.14 -8.96
C ASN A 162 11.91 -9.93 -9.56
N ILE A 163 11.79 -8.76 -8.94
CA ILE A 163 12.44 -7.54 -9.47
C ILE A 163 13.95 -7.70 -9.63
N ALA A 164 14.58 -8.56 -8.85
CA ALA A 164 16.00 -8.89 -8.96
C ALA A 164 16.39 -9.56 -10.30
N CYS A 165 15.42 -10.03 -11.09
CA CYS A 165 15.65 -10.51 -12.47
C CYS A 165 15.84 -9.35 -13.47
N HIS A 166 15.47 -8.13 -13.09
CA HIS A 166 15.35 -6.96 -13.95
C HIS A 166 16.16 -5.77 -13.41
N PRO A 167 17.51 -5.87 -13.37
CA PRO A 167 18.35 -4.78 -12.87
C PRO A 167 18.23 -3.48 -13.70
N GLU A 168 17.80 -3.58 -14.95
CA GLU A 168 17.51 -2.45 -15.82
C GLU A 168 16.33 -1.59 -15.31
N ALA A 169 15.42 -2.17 -14.52
CA ALA A 169 14.30 -1.48 -13.92
C ALA A 169 14.61 -0.86 -12.55
N SER A 170 15.86 -0.91 -12.06
CA SER A 170 16.24 -0.49 -10.71
C SER A 170 15.84 0.96 -10.38
N ALA A 171 16.05 1.89 -11.32
CA ALA A 171 15.70 3.30 -11.11
C ALA A 171 14.19 3.51 -10.89
N ALA A 172 13.34 2.73 -11.58
CA ALA A 172 11.88 2.77 -11.40
C ALA A 172 11.43 1.96 -10.18
N SER A 173 12.17 0.92 -9.78
CA SER A 173 11.76 0.01 -8.71
C SER A 173 12.24 0.43 -7.32
N ASN A 174 13.36 1.11 -7.19
CA ASN A 174 13.88 1.54 -5.88
C ASN A 174 12.89 2.43 -5.12
N PRO A 175 12.18 3.38 -5.75
CA PRO A 175 11.19 4.22 -5.11
C PRO A 175 9.90 3.50 -4.68
N THR A 176 9.69 2.23 -5.10
CA THR A 176 8.49 1.46 -4.78
C THR A 176 8.55 0.91 -3.35
N ALA A 177 7.50 1.14 -2.57
CA ALA A 177 7.35 0.67 -1.20
C ALA A 177 6.08 -0.16 -1.01
N ARG A 178 6.17 -1.19 -0.12
CA ARG A 178 4.99 -1.84 0.44
C ARG A 178 4.44 -0.99 1.58
N LEU A 179 3.17 -0.67 1.53
CA LEU A 179 2.46 0.15 2.51
C LEU A 179 1.66 -0.72 3.46
N LEU A 180 1.85 -0.56 4.78
CA LEU A 180 1.03 -1.17 5.83
C LEU A 180 0.42 -0.04 6.68
N PHE A 181 -0.89 -0.02 6.82
CA PHE A 181 -1.60 1.05 7.53
C PHE A 181 -2.90 0.56 8.18
N ALA A 182 -3.40 1.35 9.14
CA ALA A 182 -4.69 1.13 9.79
C ALA A 182 -5.79 1.99 9.14
N SER A 183 -6.94 1.41 8.87
CA SER A 183 -8.12 2.10 8.34
C SER A 183 -9.39 1.40 8.81
N GLY A 184 -10.36 2.17 9.35
CA GLY A 184 -11.67 1.62 9.74
C GLY A 184 -11.62 0.45 10.73
N GLY A 185 -10.64 0.42 11.63
CA GLY A 185 -10.48 -0.68 12.60
C GLY A 185 -9.82 -1.95 12.04
N GLN A 186 -9.20 -1.87 10.88
CA GLN A 186 -8.53 -2.98 10.21
C GLN A 186 -7.13 -2.59 9.74
N MET A 187 -6.29 -3.59 9.46
CA MET A 187 -4.94 -3.41 8.89
C MET A 187 -4.95 -3.80 7.42
N PHE A 188 -4.30 -2.98 6.58
CA PHE A 188 -4.30 -3.15 5.13
C PHE A 188 -2.92 -3.01 4.52
N LEU A 189 -2.73 -3.64 3.36
CA LEU A 189 -1.57 -3.46 2.49
C LEU A 189 -1.98 -2.84 1.15
N CYS A 190 -1.10 -1.98 0.65
CA CYS A 190 -1.08 -1.40 -0.69
C CYS A 190 0.37 -1.25 -1.16
N THR A 191 0.55 -0.71 -2.35
CA THR A 191 1.83 -0.24 -2.90
C THR A 191 1.82 1.29 -2.98
N GLY A 192 2.98 1.92 -2.94
CA GLY A 192 3.16 3.35 -3.18
C GLY A 192 4.54 3.64 -3.75
N GLU A 193 4.69 4.83 -4.34
CA GLU A 193 5.90 5.27 -5.01
C GLU A 193 6.36 6.60 -4.48
N LEU A 194 7.67 6.75 -4.21
CA LEU A 194 8.25 8.09 -4.08
C LEU A 194 8.24 8.77 -5.45
N ILE A 195 7.69 9.97 -5.50
CA ILE A 195 7.44 10.69 -6.73
C ILE A 195 7.88 12.16 -6.61
N ALA A 196 8.47 12.69 -7.67
CA ALA A 196 8.95 14.05 -7.70
C ALA A 196 7.81 15.07 -7.50
N GLY A 197 7.97 15.93 -6.52
CA GLY A 197 6.95 16.90 -6.14
C GLY A 197 7.54 18.16 -5.49
N SER A 198 6.66 19.07 -5.08
CA SER A 198 7.06 20.31 -4.37
C SER A 198 7.44 20.09 -2.91
N ASN A 199 7.09 18.96 -2.34
CA ASN A 199 7.46 18.58 -0.99
C ASN A 199 8.48 17.43 -1.04
N ALA A 200 9.49 17.50 -0.19
CA ALA A 200 10.42 16.38 -0.02
C ALA A 200 9.68 15.13 0.45
N SER A 201 10.20 13.97 0.08
CA SER A 201 9.65 12.67 0.47
C SER A 201 8.18 12.47 0.10
N THR A 202 7.74 13.07 -1.05
CA THR A 202 6.39 12.88 -1.55
C THR A 202 6.18 11.44 -2.00
N LEU A 203 5.13 10.82 -1.50
CA LEU A 203 4.69 9.48 -1.89
C LEU A 203 3.31 9.56 -2.50
N ILE A 204 3.09 8.82 -3.59
CA ILE A 204 1.78 8.63 -4.21
C ILE A 204 1.27 7.22 -3.96
N THR A 205 -0.04 7.10 -3.74
CA THR A 205 -0.79 5.84 -3.68
C THR A 205 -2.25 6.10 -4.08
N ASN A 206 -3.13 5.10 -3.97
CA ASN A 206 -4.56 5.33 -4.26
C ASN A 206 -5.30 5.97 -3.07
N ASN A 207 -6.41 6.69 -3.40
CA ASN A 207 -7.35 7.19 -2.39
C ASN A 207 -8.03 6.05 -1.63
N HIS A 208 -8.42 4.97 -2.31
CA HIS A 208 -9.04 3.82 -1.64
C HIS A 208 -8.07 3.12 -0.67
N CYS A 209 -6.74 3.28 -0.82
CA CYS A 209 -5.73 2.84 0.15
C CYS A 209 -5.70 3.79 1.36
N ILE A 210 -5.29 5.03 1.13
CA ILE A 210 -5.12 6.07 2.17
C ILE A 210 -5.88 7.32 1.73
N SER A 211 -6.78 7.81 2.58
CA SER A 211 -7.67 8.93 2.25
C SER A 211 -7.70 10.04 3.30
N THR A 212 -6.98 9.85 4.41
CA THR A 212 -6.99 10.77 5.56
C THR A 212 -5.62 10.92 6.22
N GLN A 213 -5.46 12.00 7.02
CA GLN A 213 -4.27 12.17 7.85
C GLN A 213 -4.11 11.03 8.87
N THR A 214 -5.21 10.55 9.46
CA THR A 214 -5.16 9.44 10.44
C THR A 214 -4.59 8.17 9.82
N GLU A 215 -5.02 7.82 8.61
CA GLU A 215 -4.46 6.69 7.88
C GLU A 215 -2.99 6.92 7.53
N THR A 216 -2.64 8.14 7.07
CA THR A 216 -1.24 8.56 6.81
C THR A 216 -0.38 8.44 8.06
N SER A 217 -0.85 8.90 9.23
CA SER A 217 -0.10 8.80 10.49
C SER A 217 0.11 7.36 10.97
N SER A 218 -0.71 6.42 10.49
CA SER A 218 -0.56 4.99 10.77
C SER A 218 0.36 4.26 9.79
N LEU A 219 0.84 4.92 8.75
CA LEU A 219 1.58 4.29 7.67
C LEU A 219 2.97 3.80 8.10
N GLN A 220 3.29 2.57 7.71
CA GLN A 220 4.63 1.99 7.62
C GLN A 220 4.92 1.73 6.14
N ALA A 221 5.82 2.48 5.55
CA ALA A 221 6.28 2.29 4.17
C ALA A 221 7.60 1.52 4.19
N LYS A 222 7.58 0.28 3.70
CA LYS A 222 8.74 -0.62 3.68
C LYS A 222 9.37 -0.64 2.30
N PHE A 223 10.58 -0.11 2.19
CA PHE A 223 11.39 -0.11 0.97
C PHE A 223 12.28 -1.33 0.88
N ASN A 224 12.64 -1.69 -0.35
CA ASN A 224 13.55 -2.80 -0.68
C ASN A 224 13.06 -4.17 -0.19
N PHE A 225 11.76 -4.33 0.04
CA PHE A 225 11.18 -5.63 0.35
C PHE A 225 11.10 -6.46 -0.92
N GLN A 226 12.18 -7.14 -1.24
CA GLN A 226 12.39 -7.93 -2.47
C GLN A 226 13.34 -9.08 -2.22
N THR A 227 13.42 -10.02 -3.16
CA THR A 227 14.41 -11.10 -3.11
C THR A 227 15.81 -10.58 -3.38
N ASN A 228 16.82 -11.22 -2.76
CA ASN A 228 18.23 -10.88 -2.99
C ASN A 228 18.70 -11.23 -4.40
N THR A 229 18.10 -12.27 -5.00
CA THR A 229 18.49 -12.77 -6.32
C THR A 229 17.26 -13.06 -7.18
N CYS A 230 17.45 -13.17 -8.48
CA CYS A 230 16.39 -13.53 -9.42
C CYS A 230 15.72 -14.88 -9.05
N ALA A 231 16.51 -15.87 -8.65
CA ALA A 231 16.00 -17.18 -8.24
C ALA A 231 15.31 -17.19 -6.86
N GLY A 232 15.25 -16.06 -6.17
CA GLY A 232 14.79 -15.97 -4.77
C GLY A 232 15.97 -15.96 -3.79
N GLY A 233 15.83 -16.61 -2.63
CA GLY A 233 16.96 -16.78 -1.71
C GLY A 233 17.05 -15.78 -0.57
N GLY A 234 15.90 -15.40 0.01
CA GLY A 234 15.80 -14.51 1.16
C GLY A 234 15.46 -13.07 0.76
N ASN A 235 15.34 -12.22 1.78
CA ASN A 235 15.00 -10.81 1.60
C ASN A 235 16.26 -9.95 1.49
N ALA A 236 16.22 -8.93 0.66
CA ALA A 236 17.15 -7.82 0.74
C ALA A 236 16.95 -7.06 2.07
N ALA A 237 17.98 -6.34 2.50
CA ALA A 237 17.86 -5.46 3.67
C ALA A 237 16.82 -4.38 3.41
N THR A 238 15.85 -4.27 4.30
CA THR A 238 14.72 -3.32 4.17
C THR A 238 14.90 -2.10 5.05
N THR A 239 14.25 -0.99 4.68
CA THR A 239 14.12 0.20 5.52
C THR A 239 12.67 0.61 5.61
N ASP A 240 12.22 0.93 6.83
CA ASP A 240 10.85 1.37 7.10
C ASP A 240 10.81 2.87 7.37
N TYR A 241 9.80 3.56 6.82
CA TYR A 241 9.53 4.98 7.06
C TYR A 241 8.09 5.18 7.52
N ALA A 242 7.89 6.08 8.45
CA ALA A 242 6.55 6.48 8.90
C ALA A 242 5.91 7.48 7.93
N GLY A 243 4.59 7.48 7.87
CA GLY A 243 3.84 8.51 7.17
C GLY A 243 4.04 9.88 7.81
N GLY A 244 4.06 10.93 7.00
CA GLY A 244 4.19 12.33 7.40
C GLY A 244 2.87 13.09 7.26
N THR A 245 2.83 14.03 6.35
CA THR A 245 1.69 14.92 6.11
C THR A 245 0.83 14.40 4.95
N PHE A 246 -0.47 14.34 5.17
CA PHE A 246 -1.45 14.15 4.11
C PHE A 246 -1.58 15.43 3.29
N LEU A 247 -1.27 15.38 1.99
CA LEU A 247 -1.19 16.58 1.14
C LEU A 247 -2.47 16.79 0.32
N LYS A 248 -2.88 15.76 -0.42
CA LYS A 248 -4.02 15.85 -1.33
C LYS A 248 -4.57 14.48 -1.64
N THR A 249 -5.87 14.41 -1.90
CA THR A 249 -6.52 13.22 -2.42
C THR A 249 -7.59 13.57 -3.44
N ASN A 250 -7.85 12.64 -4.35
CA ASN A 250 -8.96 12.70 -5.28
C ASN A 250 -9.64 11.33 -5.29
N SER A 251 -10.80 11.24 -4.65
CA SER A 251 -11.50 9.97 -4.52
C SER A 251 -12.01 9.47 -5.87
N GLU A 252 -12.13 8.16 -5.99
CA GLU A 252 -12.72 7.51 -7.16
C GLU A 252 -14.16 7.99 -7.43
N LYS A 253 -14.94 8.18 -6.35
CA LYS A 253 -16.33 8.63 -6.41
C LYS A 253 -16.48 10.08 -6.01
N LYS A 254 -16.94 10.94 -6.91
CA LYS A 254 -17.34 12.31 -6.57
C LYS A 254 -18.83 12.34 -6.25
N LYS A 255 -19.20 12.61 -4.98
CA LYS A 255 -20.60 12.71 -4.49
C LYS A 255 -21.47 11.48 -4.89
N GLY A 256 -20.88 10.27 -4.81
CA GLY A 256 -21.54 9.03 -5.18
C GLY A 256 -21.61 8.72 -6.68
N ASN A 257 -21.11 9.61 -7.53
CA ASN A 257 -21.08 9.46 -8.99
C ASN A 257 -19.66 9.18 -9.50
N ARG A 258 -19.54 8.76 -10.78
CA ARG A 258 -18.26 8.65 -11.49
C ARG A 258 -17.56 10.00 -11.57
N GLY A 259 -16.25 10.01 -11.70
CA GLY A 259 -15.49 11.21 -12.03
C GLY A 259 -14.28 11.49 -11.16
N GLY A 260 -13.83 10.52 -10.35
CA GLY A 260 -12.60 10.63 -9.58
C GLY A 260 -11.38 10.00 -10.24
N LEU A 261 -10.22 10.25 -9.66
CA LEU A 261 -8.91 9.82 -10.15
C LEU A 261 -8.24 8.78 -9.25
N ASP A 262 -8.81 8.52 -8.09
CA ASP A 262 -8.35 7.54 -7.10
C ASP A 262 -6.87 7.64 -6.76
N TYR A 263 -6.40 8.82 -6.40
CA TYR A 263 -5.02 9.01 -5.93
C TYR A 263 -4.94 9.78 -4.63
N THR A 264 -3.85 9.59 -3.90
CA THR A 264 -3.46 10.35 -2.71
C THR A 264 -1.99 10.69 -2.78
N LEU A 265 -1.67 11.94 -2.45
CA LEU A 265 -0.32 12.44 -2.19
C LEU A 265 -0.15 12.65 -0.69
N LEU A 266 0.94 12.16 -0.16
CA LEU A 266 1.36 12.34 1.22
C LEU A 266 2.89 12.46 1.28
N THR A 267 3.45 12.84 2.42
CA THR A 267 4.90 12.76 2.64
C THR A 267 5.24 11.60 3.55
N LEU A 268 6.47 11.12 3.47
CA LEU A 268 7.05 10.24 4.48
C LEU A 268 7.95 11.03 5.42
N GLN A 269 8.19 10.50 6.61
CA GLN A 269 9.18 11.03 7.57
C GLN A 269 10.60 10.68 7.12
N GLY A 270 11.58 11.46 7.54
CA GLY A 270 12.98 11.24 7.16
C GLY A 270 13.32 11.74 5.76
N ASN A 271 14.24 11.09 5.09
CA ASN A 271 14.71 11.43 3.74
C ASN A 271 14.80 10.15 2.88
N PRO A 272 13.65 9.46 2.61
CA PRO A 272 13.66 8.24 1.81
C PRO A 272 14.14 8.46 0.38
N GLU A 273 13.83 9.62 -0.24
CA GLU A 273 14.27 9.94 -1.61
C GLU A 273 15.80 10.04 -1.74
N GLY A 274 16.49 10.45 -0.68
CA GLY A 274 17.95 10.47 -0.64
C GLY A 274 18.57 9.07 -0.70
N THR A 275 17.83 8.03 -0.31
CA THR A 275 18.29 6.63 -0.34
C THR A 275 17.75 5.87 -1.54
N TRP A 276 16.45 6.04 -1.85
CA TRP A 276 15.72 5.22 -2.81
C TRP A 276 15.45 5.92 -4.13
N GLY A 277 15.73 7.23 -4.23
CA GLY A 277 15.35 8.07 -5.37
C GLY A 277 13.85 8.31 -5.42
N GLU A 278 13.41 8.91 -6.51
CA GLU A 278 12.01 9.20 -6.82
C GLU A 278 11.76 9.02 -8.32
N ILE A 279 10.54 8.64 -8.69
CA ILE A 279 10.15 8.61 -10.10
C ILE A 279 9.58 9.96 -10.51
N GLN A 280 9.66 10.25 -11.82
CA GLN A 280 9.06 11.42 -12.45
C GLN A 280 7.71 11.04 -13.04
N ALA A 281 6.66 11.82 -12.78
CA ALA A 281 5.40 11.69 -13.52
C ALA A 281 5.50 12.36 -14.89
N THR A 282 4.86 11.76 -15.92
CA THR A 282 4.79 12.41 -17.23
C THR A 282 3.36 12.72 -17.66
N THR A 283 3.22 13.88 -18.32
CA THR A 283 1.97 14.27 -19.01
C THR A 283 1.94 13.79 -20.46
N LYS A 284 3.02 13.19 -20.96
CA LYS A 284 3.08 12.64 -22.31
C LYS A 284 2.01 11.57 -22.50
N SER A 285 1.31 11.65 -23.62
CA SER A 285 0.36 10.63 -24.02
C SER A 285 1.07 9.34 -24.40
N VAL A 286 0.57 8.22 -23.90
CA VAL A 286 0.99 6.89 -24.31
C VAL A 286 0.13 6.40 -25.47
N ALA A 287 0.64 5.43 -26.25
CA ALA A 287 -0.09 4.77 -27.32
C ALA A 287 -0.35 3.29 -26.98
N VAL A 288 -1.37 2.72 -27.62
CA VAL A 288 -1.60 1.28 -27.59
C VAL A 288 -0.38 0.58 -28.20
N GLY A 289 0.16 -0.41 -27.49
CA GLY A 289 1.36 -1.14 -27.87
C GLY A 289 2.65 -0.63 -27.20
N ASP A 290 2.64 0.53 -26.55
CA ASP A 290 3.80 1.00 -25.77
C ASP A 290 4.12 0.01 -24.66
N LEU A 291 5.38 -0.41 -24.57
CA LEU A 291 5.84 -1.31 -23.50
C LEU A 291 5.79 -0.60 -22.14
N ILE A 292 5.52 -1.40 -21.10
CA ILE A 292 5.44 -0.89 -19.73
C ILE A 292 6.15 -1.83 -18.75
N TRP A 293 6.53 -1.27 -17.60
CA TRP A 293 6.85 -2.02 -16.38
C TRP A 293 5.74 -1.81 -15.34
N PHE A 294 5.32 -2.90 -14.71
CA PHE A 294 4.37 -2.89 -13.62
C PHE A 294 5.03 -3.43 -12.33
N ILE A 295 5.65 -2.53 -11.57
CA ILE A 295 6.39 -2.87 -10.36
C ILE A 295 5.46 -2.77 -9.16
N GLN A 296 5.35 -3.83 -8.33
CA GLN A 296 4.25 -3.98 -7.40
C GLN A 296 4.56 -4.87 -6.18
N HIS A 297 3.77 -4.71 -5.11
CA HIS A 297 3.71 -5.60 -3.95
C HIS A 297 2.40 -6.38 -3.90
N GLY A 298 2.02 -7.01 -5.01
CA GLY A 298 0.82 -7.85 -5.12
C GLY A 298 0.82 -8.96 -4.07
N GLY A 299 -0.36 -9.23 -3.45
CA GLY A 299 -0.48 -10.15 -2.33
C GLY A 299 0.21 -9.67 -1.05
N GLY A 300 0.77 -8.46 -1.04
CA GLY A 300 1.65 -7.97 0.02
C GLY A 300 3.02 -8.66 0.02
N ASN A 301 3.37 -9.34 -1.06
CA ASN A 301 4.60 -10.09 -1.22
C ASN A 301 5.81 -9.19 -1.49
N GLN A 302 6.99 -9.83 -1.58
CA GLN A 302 8.21 -9.23 -2.09
C GLN A 302 7.94 -8.56 -3.44
N LYS A 303 8.65 -7.47 -3.71
CA LYS A 303 8.53 -6.69 -4.94
C LYS A 303 8.71 -7.56 -6.17
N LYS A 304 7.72 -7.53 -7.06
CA LYS A 304 7.72 -8.19 -8.36
C LYS A 304 7.49 -7.18 -9.47
N ILE A 305 7.82 -7.57 -10.68
CA ILE A 305 7.55 -6.84 -11.91
C ILE A 305 6.63 -7.66 -12.82
N GLY A 306 5.51 -7.08 -13.26
CA GLY A 306 4.75 -7.53 -14.41
C GLY A 306 5.50 -7.08 -15.66
N PHE A 307 6.20 -8.02 -16.29
CA PHE A 307 7.06 -7.82 -17.45
C PHE A 307 6.53 -8.53 -18.69
N TRP A 308 5.73 -9.57 -18.47
CA TRP A 308 5.16 -10.43 -19.48
C TRP A 308 3.62 -10.42 -19.43
N GLU A 309 2.98 -10.95 -20.46
CA GLU A 309 1.55 -11.24 -20.53
C GLU A 309 1.34 -12.70 -20.87
N GLY A 310 0.74 -13.46 -19.95
CA GLY A 310 0.33 -14.84 -20.14
C GLY A 310 1.39 -15.90 -19.88
N ALA A 311 2.67 -15.61 -20.06
CA ALA A 311 3.79 -16.50 -19.72
C ALA A 311 5.14 -15.79 -19.76
N VAL A 312 6.06 -16.18 -18.89
CA VAL A 312 7.46 -15.72 -18.92
C VAL A 312 8.11 -16.06 -20.26
N GLY A 313 8.74 -15.07 -20.89
CA GLY A 313 9.34 -15.19 -22.23
C GLY A 313 8.34 -15.05 -23.39
N GLY A 314 7.07 -14.75 -23.09
CA GLY A 314 6.02 -14.53 -24.07
C GLY A 314 5.92 -13.08 -24.56
N THR A 315 4.71 -12.57 -24.65
CA THR A 315 4.46 -11.16 -25.01
C THR A 315 4.89 -10.23 -23.89
N ARG A 316 5.54 -9.12 -24.24
CA ARG A 316 5.88 -8.08 -23.27
C ARG A 316 4.63 -7.33 -22.83
N CYS A 317 4.63 -7.02 -21.54
CA CYS A 317 3.63 -6.17 -20.94
C CYS A 317 3.56 -4.80 -21.63
N LYS A 318 2.37 -4.37 -22.05
CA LYS A 318 2.15 -3.17 -22.86
C LYS A 318 0.81 -2.51 -22.57
N VAL A 319 0.64 -1.31 -23.08
CA VAL A 319 -0.63 -0.58 -23.08
C VAL A 319 -1.60 -1.24 -24.09
N ASP A 320 -2.76 -1.68 -23.64
CA ASP A 320 -3.82 -2.26 -24.47
C ASP A 320 -4.93 -1.26 -24.81
N THR A 321 -5.25 -0.35 -23.87
CA THR A 321 -6.25 0.69 -24.10
C THR A 321 -5.83 2.02 -23.49
N ILE A 322 -6.27 3.11 -24.11
CA ILE A 322 -6.07 4.48 -23.63
C ILE A 322 -7.38 5.23 -23.59
N ASN A 323 -7.45 6.29 -22.79
CA ASN A 323 -8.64 7.15 -22.67
C ASN A 323 -9.94 6.37 -22.39
N ALA A 324 -9.81 5.21 -21.71
CA ALA A 324 -10.93 4.38 -21.35
C ALA A 324 -11.66 4.92 -20.10
N THR A 325 -12.85 4.38 -19.85
CA THR A 325 -13.65 4.68 -18.67
C THR A 325 -14.08 3.39 -18.02
N TYR A 326 -13.50 3.04 -16.88
CA TYR A 326 -13.81 1.83 -16.13
C TYR A 326 -14.32 2.18 -14.73
N GLY A 327 -15.14 1.33 -14.15
CA GLY A 327 -15.65 1.48 -12.79
C GLY A 327 -16.28 2.85 -12.53
N PHE A 328 -15.85 3.53 -11.50
CA PHE A 328 -16.28 4.87 -11.11
C PHE A 328 -15.29 5.97 -11.52
N ALA A 329 -14.23 5.63 -12.24
CA ALA A 329 -13.21 6.57 -12.66
C ALA A 329 -13.75 7.71 -13.54
N ALA A 330 -13.02 8.81 -13.61
CA ALA A 330 -13.32 9.92 -14.49
C ALA A 330 -13.36 9.47 -15.97
N SER A 331 -14.23 10.08 -16.75
CA SER A 331 -14.33 9.74 -18.17
C SER A 331 -13.01 9.96 -18.90
N GLY A 332 -12.58 8.96 -19.66
CA GLY A 332 -11.35 9.01 -20.45
C GLY A 332 -10.07 9.13 -19.63
N SER A 333 -10.07 8.70 -18.36
CA SER A 333 -8.90 8.82 -17.49
C SER A 333 -8.06 7.55 -17.39
N GLN A 334 -8.50 6.46 -18.01
CA GLN A 334 -7.92 5.14 -17.75
C GLN A 334 -7.03 4.67 -18.88
N THR A 335 -5.90 4.06 -18.49
CA THR A 335 -4.97 3.29 -19.32
C THR A 335 -5.10 1.82 -18.91
N GLY A 336 -5.40 0.93 -19.85
CA GLY A 336 -5.56 -0.50 -19.61
C GLY A 336 -4.37 -1.32 -20.12
N TYR A 337 -4.06 -2.43 -19.42
CA TYR A 337 -2.93 -3.34 -19.72
C TYR A 337 -3.21 -4.75 -19.17
N GLY A 338 -2.64 -5.77 -19.81
CA GLY A 338 -2.87 -7.18 -19.51
C GLY A 338 -1.90 -7.83 -18.50
N CYS A 339 -1.00 -7.05 -17.89
CA CYS A 339 -0.03 -7.59 -16.94
C CYS A 339 -0.69 -8.07 -15.64
N ASP A 340 -0.22 -9.17 -15.07
CA ASP A 340 -0.76 -9.75 -13.84
C ASP A 340 -0.65 -8.81 -12.63
N SER A 341 -1.70 -8.82 -11.80
CA SER A 341 -1.75 -8.09 -10.52
C SER A 341 -2.46 -8.90 -9.43
N GLU A 342 -2.33 -8.47 -8.19
CA GLU A 342 -3.04 -9.01 -7.03
C GLU A 342 -3.47 -7.88 -6.10
N GLY A 343 -4.38 -8.17 -5.15
CA GLY A 343 -4.68 -7.26 -4.05
C GLY A 343 -3.41 -6.80 -3.35
N GLY A 344 -3.30 -5.49 -3.08
CA GLY A 344 -2.06 -4.88 -2.61
C GLY A 344 -1.20 -4.26 -3.72
N SER A 345 -1.45 -4.56 -5.00
CA SER A 345 -0.81 -3.86 -6.14
C SER A 345 -1.32 -2.43 -6.31
N SER A 346 -2.48 -2.12 -5.74
CA SER A 346 -3.08 -0.78 -5.74
C SER A 346 -2.08 0.28 -5.29
N GLY A 347 -1.93 1.36 -6.07
CA GLY A 347 -0.98 2.45 -5.84
C GLY A 347 0.39 2.27 -6.51
N SER A 348 0.60 1.17 -7.24
CA SER A 348 1.79 0.99 -8.07
C SER A 348 1.80 1.95 -9.25
N ALA A 349 2.94 2.55 -9.54
CA ALA A 349 3.11 3.29 -10.78
C ALA A 349 3.38 2.32 -11.94
N ILE A 350 2.68 2.53 -13.05
CA ILE A 350 3.02 1.95 -14.34
C ILE A 350 4.03 2.88 -14.99
N THR A 351 5.19 2.35 -15.39
CA THR A 351 6.30 3.16 -15.90
C THR A 351 6.65 2.81 -17.36
N ASP A 352 7.07 3.82 -18.10
CA ASP A 352 7.66 3.66 -19.44
C ASP A 352 9.11 3.14 -19.30
N PRO A 353 9.45 1.97 -19.86
CA PRO A 353 10.79 1.40 -19.77
C PRO A 353 11.90 2.27 -20.36
N ASN A 354 11.58 3.15 -21.31
CA ASN A 354 12.57 3.96 -22.00
C ASN A 354 12.99 5.19 -21.19
N THR A 355 12.07 5.72 -20.35
CA THR A 355 12.29 6.95 -19.60
C THR A 355 12.31 6.73 -18.09
N GLY A 356 11.73 5.62 -17.60
CA GLY A 356 11.45 5.39 -16.18
C GLY A 356 10.32 6.25 -15.62
N HIS A 357 9.64 7.05 -16.46
CA HIS A 357 8.58 7.94 -16.01
C HIS A 357 7.28 7.19 -15.75
N ALA A 358 6.56 7.62 -14.72
CA ALA A 358 5.23 7.13 -14.39
C ALA A 358 4.19 7.64 -15.39
N ILE A 359 3.47 6.71 -16.02
CA ILE A 359 2.45 6.98 -17.05
C ILE A 359 1.02 6.74 -16.54
N ALA A 360 0.83 5.81 -15.60
CA ALA A 360 -0.46 5.56 -14.95
C ALA A 360 -0.27 5.07 -13.51
N LEU A 361 -1.28 5.29 -12.65
CA LEU A 361 -1.35 4.79 -11.28
C LEU A 361 -2.37 3.66 -11.22
N HIS A 362 -1.91 2.44 -10.94
CA HIS A 362 -2.74 1.23 -10.92
C HIS A 362 -3.81 1.27 -9.83
N HIS A 363 -5.05 0.89 -10.16
CA HIS A 363 -6.13 0.81 -9.17
C HIS A 363 -7.25 -0.20 -9.45
N TYR A 364 -7.39 -0.72 -10.68
CA TYR A 364 -8.42 -1.71 -11.01
C TYR A 364 -7.84 -2.96 -11.63
N GLY A 365 -8.41 -4.11 -11.25
CA GLY A 365 -8.26 -5.38 -11.95
C GLY A 365 -9.57 -5.83 -12.56
N GLY A 366 -9.51 -6.58 -13.71
CA GLY A 366 -10.67 -7.16 -14.34
C GLY A 366 -11.68 -6.18 -14.89
N VAL A 367 -11.25 -5.23 -15.71
CA VAL A 367 -12.10 -4.15 -16.19
C VAL A 367 -12.77 -4.43 -17.53
N GLY A 368 -13.95 -3.84 -17.73
CA GLY A 368 -14.73 -4.02 -18.95
C GLY A 368 -15.27 -5.43 -19.11
N SER A 369 -15.21 -5.97 -20.33
CA SER A 369 -15.59 -7.35 -20.65
C SER A 369 -14.42 -8.34 -20.60
N ASN A 370 -13.19 -7.84 -20.38
CA ASN A 370 -11.99 -8.67 -20.29
C ASN A 370 -11.56 -8.79 -18.82
N PRO A 371 -11.74 -9.97 -18.19
CA PRO A 371 -11.33 -10.17 -16.79
C PRO A 371 -9.80 -10.09 -16.60
N CYS A 372 -9.02 -10.19 -17.69
CA CYS A 372 -7.56 -10.11 -17.64
C CYS A 372 -7.01 -8.69 -17.86
N LEU A 373 -7.89 -7.71 -18.06
CA LEU A 373 -7.46 -6.33 -18.26
C LEU A 373 -7.42 -5.59 -16.93
N ASN A 374 -6.26 -5.11 -16.55
CA ASN A 374 -6.04 -4.18 -15.45
C ASN A 374 -6.09 -2.74 -15.96
N SER A 375 -6.26 -1.76 -15.07
CA SER A 375 -6.18 -0.36 -15.44
C SER A 375 -5.61 0.53 -14.34
N GLY A 376 -5.03 1.64 -14.79
CA GLY A 376 -4.55 2.72 -13.96
C GLY A 376 -5.03 4.08 -14.43
N THR A 377 -5.12 5.03 -13.51
CA THR A 377 -5.42 6.42 -13.83
C THR A 377 -4.20 7.06 -14.50
N ALA A 378 -4.36 7.59 -15.71
CA ALA A 378 -3.29 8.24 -16.47
C ALA A 378 -2.68 9.41 -15.68
N PHE A 379 -1.35 9.49 -15.60
CA PHE A 379 -0.67 10.57 -14.88
C PHE A 379 -0.90 11.94 -15.50
N SER A 380 -1.18 12.03 -16.80
CA SER A 380 -1.62 13.30 -17.40
C SER A 380 -2.86 13.91 -16.72
N ARG A 381 -3.77 13.07 -16.21
CA ARG A 381 -4.98 13.50 -15.47
C ARG A 381 -4.65 13.81 -14.01
N ILE A 382 -3.79 13.00 -13.38
CA ILE A 382 -3.33 13.21 -12.01
C ILE A 382 -2.52 14.51 -11.93
N CYS A 383 -1.58 14.75 -12.84
CA CYS A 383 -0.77 15.97 -12.91
C CYS A 383 -1.65 17.22 -13.04
N ALA A 384 -2.65 17.17 -13.92
CA ALA A 384 -3.58 18.31 -14.09
C ALA A 384 -4.38 18.63 -12.82
N ASP A 385 -4.78 17.61 -12.04
CA ASP A 385 -5.48 17.80 -10.77
C ASP A 385 -4.53 18.15 -9.62
N ALA A 386 -3.37 17.49 -9.52
CA ALA A 386 -2.38 17.71 -8.45
C ALA A 386 -1.76 19.12 -8.51
N GLY A 387 -1.66 19.68 -9.71
CA GLY A 387 -1.05 21.01 -9.92
C GLY A 387 0.41 21.02 -9.49
N THR A 388 0.80 22.03 -8.74
CA THR A 388 2.19 22.23 -8.28
C THR A 388 2.67 21.21 -7.23
N LEU A 389 1.79 20.36 -6.71
CA LEU A 389 2.21 19.31 -5.77
C LEU A 389 3.05 18.21 -6.43
N LEU A 390 2.93 18.02 -7.74
CA LEU A 390 3.76 17.11 -8.53
C LEU A 390 4.62 17.86 -9.54
N SER A 391 5.86 17.42 -9.70
CA SER A 391 6.78 17.91 -10.72
C SER A 391 6.64 17.05 -11.98
N CYS A 392 5.63 17.32 -12.80
CA CYS A 392 5.36 16.52 -14.00
C CYS A 392 6.13 17.04 -15.21
N VAL A 393 6.66 16.11 -16.02
CA VAL A 393 7.38 16.41 -17.28
C VAL A 393 6.48 16.14 -18.50
N SER A 394 6.84 16.68 -19.65
CA SER A 394 6.09 16.52 -20.91
C SER A 394 6.80 15.68 -21.98
N ASN A 395 7.93 15.08 -21.65
CA ASN A 395 8.78 14.24 -22.52
C ASN A 395 8.69 12.75 -22.16
#